data_b71b1c3364baa16e971719c2e1be5c02
#
_entry.id   b71b1c3364baa16e971719c2e1be5c02
#
_cell.length_a   1.000
_cell.length_b   1.000
_cell.length_c   1.000
_cell.angle_alpha   90.00
_cell.angle_beta   90.00
_cell.angle_gamma   90.00
#
_symmetry.space_group_name_H-M   'P 1'
#
loop_
_entity.id
_entity.type
_entity.pdbx_description
1 polymer ?
#
loop_
_entity_poly.entity_id
_entity_poly.type
_entity_poly.pdbx_seq_one_letter_code
_entity_poly.pdbx_strand_id
1 'polypeptide(L)'
;MGRHFFTGGLMPAADTLLHFQRDLRIEEQWRLPGTHYQRTAEHWLQNQDRRRDEVLEILAATGGRDQARILHQRWRMFWMSCAELFGYRHGTEWMVAHYRFVRP
;
A
#
# COMPACT_ATOMS: atom_id res chain seq x y z
N MET A 1 6.92 8.38 5.87
CA MET A 1 6.23 7.07 6.02
C MET A 1 6.13 6.67 7.49
N GLY A 2 7.19 6.28 8.17
CA GLY A 2 7.14 5.72 9.52
C GLY A 2 6.46 6.59 10.58
N ARG A 3 6.52 7.90 10.46
CA ARG A 3 5.91 8.80 11.45
C ARG A 3 4.38 8.87 11.34
N HIS A 4 3.81 8.71 10.15
CA HIS A 4 2.38 8.98 9.90
C HIS A 4 1.58 7.77 9.43
N PHE A 5 2.22 6.76 8.84
CA PHE A 5 1.52 5.62 8.24
C PHE A 5 1.98 4.27 8.79
N PHE A 6 3.27 3.98 8.77
CA PHE A 6 3.81 2.66 9.14
C PHE A 6 4.79 2.76 10.31
N THR A 7 4.30 3.15 11.46
CA THR A 7 5.10 3.13 12.69
C THR A 7 5.40 1.67 13.06
N GLY A 8 6.68 1.30 13.08
CA GLY A 8 7.09 -0.07 13.35
C GLY A 8 6.79 -1.09 12.25
N GLY A 9 6.49 -0.63 11.04
CA GLY A 9 6.29 -1.51 9.88
C GLY A 9 7.58 -2.24 9.48
N LEU A 10 7.43 -3.37 8.81
CA LEU A 10 8.53 -4.14 8.22
C LEU A 10 8.21 -4.50 6.77
N MET A 11 9.25 -4.79 6.00
CA MET A 11 9.13 -5.28 4.62
C MET A 11 9.53 -6.77 4.63
N PRO A 12 8.56 -7.70 4.60
CA PRO A 12 8.87 -9.13 4.61
C PRO A 12 9.50 -9.57 3.29
N ALA A 13 10.34 -10.59 3.35
CA ALA A 13 10.83 -11.27 2.16
C ALA A 13 9.74 -12.16 1.54
N ALA A 14 9.87 -12.49 0.25
CA ALA A 14 8.89 -13.32 -0.45
C ALA A 14 8.75 -14.74 0.13
N ASP A 15 9.77 -15.23 0.82
CA ASP A 15 9.81 -16.54 1.45
C ASP A 15 9.46 -16.52 2.95
N THR A 16 9.25 -15.34 3.54
CA THR A 16 8.98 -15.22 4.99
C THR A 16 7.85 -16.14 5.44
N LEU A 17 6.75 -16.19 4.71
CA LEU A 17 5.59 -17.02 5.07
C LEU A 17 5.82 -18.52 4.89
N LEU A 18 6.84 -18.94 4.13
CA LEU A 18 7.20 -20.35 4.00
C LEU A 18 7.74 -20.95 5.31
N HIS A 19 8.22 -20.13 6.23
CA HIS A 19 8.70 -20.56 7.53
C HIS A 19 7.56 -20.85 8.53
N PHE A 20 6.31 -20.53 8.19
CA PHE A 20 5.15 -20.63 9.08
C PHE A 20 4.06 -21.52 8.47
N GLN A 21 4.31 -22.84 8.40
CA GLN A 21 3.42 -23.79 7.71
C GLN A 21 2.60 -24.67 8.66
N ARG A 22 2.62 -24.38 9.99
CA ARG A 22 1.95 -25.24 10.99
C ARG A 22 0.43 -25.09 10.93
N ASP A 23 -0.06 -23.87 10.93
CA ASP A 23 -1.49 -23.57 11.08
C ASP A 23 -2.17 -23.32 9.72
N LEU A 24 -1.42 -22.84 8.75
CA LEU A 24 -1.81 -22.68 7.37
C LEU A 24 -0.65 -23.10 6.47
N ARG A 25 -0.95 -23.87 5.44
CA ARG A 25 0.05 -24.28 4.45
C ARG A 25 -0.12 -23.52 3.15
N ILE A 26 0.97 -22.99 2.60
CA ILE A 26 0.97 -22.35 1.28
C ILE A 26 0.78 -23.43 0.24
N GLU A 27 -0.28 -23.31 -0.55
CA GLU A 27 -0.58 -24.17 -1.70
C GLU A 27 0.00 -23.56 -2.99
N GLU A 28 -0.07 -22.23 -3.12
CA GLU A 28 0.40 -21.54 -4.30
C GLU A 28 0.86 -20.13 -3.96
N GLN A 29 1.89 -19.66 -4.66
CA GLN A 29 2.44 -18.32 -4.54
C GLN A 29 2.59 -17.68 -5.93
N TRP A 30 2.16 -16.43 -6.07
CA TRP A 30 2.37 -15.62 -7.27
C TRP A 30 3.21 -14.41 -6.93
N ARG A 31 4.17 -14.10 -7.80
CA ARG A 31 4.97 -12.87 -7.72
C ARG A 31 4.58 -11.96 -8.88
N LEU A 32 4.13 -10.76 -8.56
CA LEU A 32 3.77 -9.73 -9.52
C LEU A 32 4.81 -8.62 -9.48
N PRO A 33 5.25 -8.10 -10.65
CA PRO A 33 6.17 -6.98 -10.68
C PRO A 33 5.57 -5.76 -10.00
N GLY A 34 6.42 -4.93 -9.40
CA GLY A 34 6.02 -3.73 -8.68
C GLY A 34 5.20 -2.75 -9.51
N THR A 35 5.34 -2.78 -10.84
CA THR A 35 4.55 -1.94 -11.76
C THR A 35 3.04 -2.13 -11.64
N HIS A 36 2.57 -3.30 -11.20
CA HIS A 36 1.14 -3.51 -10.89
C HIS A 36 0.69 -2.64 -9.73
N TYR A 37 1.46 -2.61 -8.65
CA TYR A 37 1.14 -1.77 -7.50
C TYR A 37 1.38 -0.28 -7.77
N GLN A 38 2.41 0.07 -8.56
CA GLN A 38 2.59 1.42 -9.06
C GLN A 38 1.31 1.95 -9.71
N ARG A 39 0.75 1.22 -10.67
CA ARG A 39 -0.50 1.62 -11.35
C ARG A 39 -1.67 1.73 -10.39
N THR A 40 -1.78 0.80 -9.44
CA THR A 40 -2.82 0.85 -8.42
C THR A 40 -2.71 2.11 -7.57
N ALA A 41 -1.51 2.44 -7.08
CA ALA A 41 -1.26 3.65 -6.30
C ALA A 41 -1.56 4.94 -7.09
N GLU A 42 -1.19 4.97 -8.37
CA GLU A 42 -1.51 6.08 -9.28
C GLU A 42 -3.03 6.25 -9.47
N HIS A 43 -3.78 5.16 -9.64
CA HIS A 43 -5.24 5.19 -9.73
C HIS A 43 -5.89 5.65 -8.42
N TRP A 44 -5.38 5.23 -7.26
CA TRP A 44 -5.86 5.70 -5.97
C TRP A 44 -5.63 7.21 -5.79
N LEU A 45 -4.45 7.71 -6.19
CA LEU A 45 -4.16 9.14 -6.20
C LEU A 45 -5.15 9.92 -7.09
N GLN A 46 -5.36 9.44 -8.31
CA GLN A 46 -6.32 10.06 -9.24
C GLN A 46 -7.75 10.06 -8.67
N ASN A 47 -8.17 8.96 -8.05
CA ASN A 47 -9.48 8.87 -7.39
C ASN A 47 -9.61 9.85 -6.23
N GLN A 48 -8.58 9.95 -5.40
CA GLN A 48 -8.54 10.90 -4.30
C GLN A 48 -8.64 12.35 -4.80
N ASP A 49 -7.90 12.70 -5.85
CA ASP A 49 -7.90 14.04 -6.42
C ASP A 49 -9.26 14.38 -7.06
N ARG A 50 -9.87 13.45 -7.78
CA ARG A 50 -11.20 13.62 -8.39
C ARG A 50 -12.31 13.77 -7.35
N ARG A 51 -12.21 13.07 -6.23
CA ARG A 51 -13.19 13.09 -5.14
C ARG A 51 -12.70 13.92 -3.94
N ARG A 52 -11.92 14.95 -4.20
CA ARG A 52 -11.23 15.75 -3.19
C ARG A 52 -12.15 16.25 -2.09
N ASP A 53 -13.30 16.82 -2.45
CA ASP A 53 -14.21 17.44 -1.48
C ASP A 53 -14.82 16.39 -0.56
N GLU A 54 -15.24 15.25 -1.08
CA GLU A 54 -15.75 14.12 -0.28
C GLU A 54 -14.67 13.58 0.68
N VAL A 55 -13.43 13.42 0.20
CA VAL A 55 -12.32 12.98 1.05
C VAL A 55 -12.04 13.98 2.16
N LEU A 56 -12.08 15.29 1.86
CA LEU A 56 -11.90 16.34 2.87
C LEU A 56 -13.00 16.31 3.93
N GLU A 57 -14.26 16.07 3.55
CA GLU A 57 -15.37 15.92 4.50
C GLU A 57 -15.15 14.74 5.45
N ILE A 58 -14.77 13.58 4.91
CA ILE A 58 -14.49 12.39 5.71
C ILE A 58 -13.35 12.66 6.71
N LEU A 59 -12.25 13.25 6.23
CA LEU A 59 -11.10 13.56 7.08
C LEU A 59 -11.40 14.66 8.12
N ALA A 60 -12.26 15.62 7.80
CA ALA A 60 -12.67 16.69 8.71
C ALA A 60 -13.53 16.18 9.87
N ALA A 61 -14.22 15.07 9.70
CA ALA A 61 -15.07 14.47 10.74
C ALA A 61 -14.29 14.08 12.01
N THR A 62 -13.00 13.81 11.89
CA THR A 62 -12.15 13.37 13.01
C THR A 62 -11.23 14.45 13.56
N GLY A 63 -10.80 15.44 12.77
CA GLY A 63 -9.78 16.39 13.21
C GLY A 63 -10.00 17.84 12.76
N GLY A 64 -11.16 18.15 12.17
CA GLY A 64 -11.49 19.49 11.67
C GLY A 64 -10.89 19.78 10.28
N ARG A 65 -11.33 20.90 9.68
CA ARG A 65 -11.02 21.24 8.28
C ARG A 65 -9.53 21.51 8.00
N ASP A 66 -8.84 22.14 8.91
CA ASP A 66 -7.42 22.46 8.72
C ASP A 66 -6.57 21.18 8.78
N GLN A 67 -6.86 20.30 9.72
CA GLN A 67 -6.22 18.99 9.81
C GLN A 67 -6.55 18.12 8.59
N ALA A 68 -7.78 18.19 8.09
CA ALA A 68 -8.18 17.44 6.89
C ALA A 68 -7.35 17.82 5.67
N ARG A 69 -7.05 19.11 5.47
CA ARG A 69 -6.20 19.56 4.35
C ARG A 69 -4.79 19.00 4.45
N ILE A 70 -4.21 19.01 5.64
CA ILE A 70 -2.88 18.42 5.90
C ILE A 70 -2.89 16.92 5.63
N LEU A 71 -3.88 16.19 6.16
CA LEU A 71 -4.01 14.76 5.96
C LEU A 71 -4.23 14.39 4.49
N HIS A 72 -5.05 15.16 3.77
CA HIS A 72 -5.27 14.97 2.34
C HIS A 72 -3.95 15.04 1.57
N GLN A 73 -3.10 16.05 1.83
CA GLN A 73 -1.80 16.17 1.19
C GLN A 73 -0.84 15.03 1.59
N ARG A 74 -0.87 14.61 2.85
CA ARG A 74 -0.06 13.47 3.31
C ARG A 74 -0.45 12.18 2.59
N TRP A 75 -1.75 11.92 2.39
CA TRP A 75 -2.22 10.77 1.62
C TRP A 75 -1.79 10.84 0.16
N ARG A 76 -1.83 12.01 -0.47
CA ARG A 76 -1.32 12.20 -1.83
C ARG A 76 0.17 11.84 -1.92
N MET A 77 0.96 12.36 -0.99
CA MET A 77 2.40 12.04 -0.92
C MET A 77 2.64 10.55 -0.67
N PHE A 78 1.80 9.90 0.12
CA PHE A 78 1.86 8.47 0.38
C PHE A 78 1.65 7.67 -0.92
N TRP A 79 0.62 7.97 -1.69
CA TRP A 79 0.38 7.28 -2.96
C TRP A 79 1.51 7.52 -3.97
N MET A 80 1.99 8.76 -4.08
CA MET A 80 3.13 9.08 -4.95
C MET A 80 4.38 8.31 -4.54
N SER A 81 4.69 8.23 -3.25
CA SER A 81 5.86 7.49 -2.77
C SER A 81 5.72 5.96 -2.98
N CYS A 82 4.52 5.40 -2.84
CA CYS A 82 4.27 4.00 -3.18
C CYS A 82 4.46 3.74 -4.68
N ALA A 83 3.93 4.62 -5.53
CA ALA A 83 4.10 4.48 -6.98
C ALA A 83 5.57 4.55 -7.40
N GLU A 84 6.32 5.52 -6.87
CA GLU A 84 7.76 5.67 -7.14
C GLU A 84 8.56 4.45 -6.68
N LEU A 85 8.31 3.98 -5.46
CA LEU A 85 9.01 2.84 -4.89
C LEU A 85 8.78 1.57 -5.72
N PHE A 86 7.52 1.23 -5.97
CA PHE A 86 7.17 -0.01 -6.65
C PHE A 86 7.41 0.06 -8.17
N GLY A 87 7.40 1.25 -8.77
CA GLY A 87 7.76 1.45 -10.18
C GLY A 87 9.26 1.47 -10.46
N TYR A 88 10.08 1.61 -9.43
CA TYR A 88 11.52 1.71 -9.57
C TYR A 88 12.10 0.51 -10.34
N ARG A 89 13.04 0.77 -11.26
CA ARG A 89 13.64 -0.24 -12.15
C ARG A 89 12.61 -1.10 -12.87
N HIS A 90 11.53 -0.49 -13.37
CA HIS A 90 10.43 -1.18 -14.06
C HIS A 90 9.76 -2.26 -13.18
N GLY A 91 9.68 -2.02 -11.87
CA GLY A 91 9.03 -2.92 -10.92
C GLY A 91 9.82 -4.20 -10.59
N THR A 92 11.13 -4.21 -10.86
CA THR A 92 11.98 -5.38 -10.58
C THR A 92 12.62 -5.34 -9.19
N GLU A 93 12.68 -4.18 -8.54
CA GLU A 93 13.29 -4.03 -7.21
C GLU A 93 12.33 -4.45 -6.09
N TRP A 94 11.08 -4.01 -6.18
CA TRP A 94 10.02 -4.32 -5.23
C TRP A 94 8.88 -5.04 -5.93
N MET A 95 8.28 -6.01 -5.25
CA MET A 95 7.25 -6.86 -5.83
C MET A 95 6.02 -6.96 -4.92
N VAL A 96 4.93 -7.46 -5.48
CA VAL A 96 3.76 -7.90 -4.71
C VAL A 96 3.69 -9.42 -4.77
N ALA A 97 3.59 -10.06 -3.61
CA ALA A 97 3.42 -11.49 -3.53
C ALA A 97 2.00 -11.84 -3.08
N HIS A 98 1.36 -12.75 -3.80
CA HIS A 98 0.07 -13.32 -3.44
C HIS A 98 0.28 -14.76 -3.00
N TYR A 99 -0.45 -15.20 -1.99
CA TYR A 99 -0.36 -16.55 -1.44
C TYR A 99 -1.76 -17.13 -1.31
N ARG A 100 -1.93 -18.36 -1.76
CA ARG A 100 -3.11 -19.16 -1.44
C ARG A 100 -2.74 -20.15 -0.36
N PHE A 101 -3.51 -20.10 0.71
CA PHE A 101 -3.32 -21.00 1.85
C PHE A 101 -4.41 -22.05 1.90
N VAL A 102 -4.05 -23.22 2.37
CA VAL A 102 -4.99 -24.29 2.74
C VAL A 102 -4.80 -24.65 4.21
N ARG A 103 -5.88 -25.05 4.85
CA ARG A 103 -5.81 -25.61 6.19
C ARG A 103 -5.25 -27.03 6.08
N PRO A 104 -4.21 -27.35 6.83
CA PRO A 104 -3.63 -28.69 6.84
C PRO A 104 -4.61 -29.75 7.33
#